data_5d276aff8edb15fdc78ffa01947bbfdc
#
_entry.id   5d276aff8edb15fdc78ffa01947bbfdc
#
_cell.length_a   1.000
_cell.length_b   1.000
_cell.length_c   1.000
_cell.angle_alpha   90.00
_cell.angle_beta   90.00
_cell.angle_gamma   90.00
#
_symmetry.space_group_name_H-M   'P 1'
#
loop_
_entity.id
_entity.type
_entity.pdbx_description
1 polymer ?
#
loop_
_entity_poly.entity_id
_entity_poly.type
_entity_poly.pdbx_seq_one_letter_code
_entity_poly.pdbx_strand_id
1 'polypeptide(L)'
;LAFSDFYDFMNLIRDRKAEIGSAQFFGKFRAYAFEEYIFRLLQKDLPIREPMKVSWGEKCMVWSGSGGSYAMEFDISIGKHKNNLIEPVIAIEVKVELDSARLKTALGSFAILKSLKPEVKGILVYMIKELNENFLKLAENWIDATFQISPENNQTESLLRFIRAEGTLNFNPKPSI
;
A
#
# COMPACT_ATOMS: atom_id res chain seq x y z
N LEU A 1 -6.92 -14.63 -7.46
CA LEU A 1 -8.12 -13.93 -7.91
C LEU A 1 -7.71 -12.92 -8.98
N ALA A 2 -8.34 -12.93 -10.17
CA ALA A 2 -8.10 -11.90 -11.16
C ALA A 2 -8.66 -10.56 -10.65
N PHE A 3 -8.10 -9.43 -11.12
CA PHE A 3 -8.58 -8.12 -10.68
C PHE A 3 -10.05 -7.89 -11.08
N SER A 4 -10.46 -8.38 -12.27
CA SER A 4 -11.86 -8.34 -12.70
C SER A 4 -12.80 -8.97 -11.68
N ASP A 5 -12.50 -10.19 -11.23
CA ASP A 5 -13.33 -10.91 -10.25
C ASP A 5 -13.40 -10.18 -8.92
N PHE A 6 -12.27 -9.59 -8.48
CA PHE A 6 -12.23 -8.77 -7.28
C PHE A 6 -13.08 -7.51 -7.43
N TYR A 7 -12.99 -6.84 -8.57
CA TYR A 7 -13.76 -5.62 -8.83
C TYR A 7 -15.26 -5.89 -8.91
N ASP A 8 -15.66 -6.98 -9.54
CA ASP A 8 -17.06 -7.42 -9.60
C ASP A 8 -17.60 -7.75 -8.20
N PHE A 9 -16.80 -8.40 -7.37
CA PHE A 9 -17.12 -8.61 -5.96
C PHE A 9 -17.30 -7.29 -5.20
N MET A 10 -16.42 -6.30 -5.39
CA MET A 10 -16.53 -4.98 -4.76
C MET A 10 -17.80 -4.22 -5.21
N ASN A 11 -18.22 -4.37 -6.47
CA ASN A 11 -19.48 -3.82 -6.96
C ASN A 11 -20.69 -4.50 -6.36
N LEU A 12 -20.70 -5.84 -6.31
CA LEU A 12 -21.77 -6.61 -5.67
C LEU A 12 -21.98 -6.18 -4.20
N ILE A 13 -20.90 -6.00 -3.47
CA ILE A 13 -20.95 -5.51 -2.08
C ILE A 13 -21.51 -4.10 -2.02
N ARG A 14 -21.09 -3.21 -2.91
CA ARG A 14 -21.59 -1.84 -2.98
C ARG A 14 -23.11 -1.80 -3.18
N ASP A 15 -23.62 -2.63 -4.07
CA ASP A 15 -25.04 -2.69 -4.40
C ASP A 15 -25.87 -3.25 -3.23
N ARG A 16 -25.25 -4.03 -2.34
CA ARG A 16 -25.87 -4.59 -1.12
C ARG A 16 -25.45 -3.89 0.18
N LYS A 17 -24.95 -2.66 0.11
CA LYS A 17 -24.45 -1.95 1.29
C LYS A 17 -25.42 -1.86 2.46
N ALA A 18 -26.72 -1.75 2.19
CA ALA A 18 -27.77 -1.69 3.22
C ALA A 18 -27.94 -3.01 4.00
N GLU A 19 -27.56 -4.13 3.41
CA GLU A 19 -27.61 -5.46 4.03
C GLU A 19 -26.36 -5.75 4.88
N ILE A 20 -25.26 -5.04 4.63
CA ILE A 20 -23.96 -5.28 5.27
C ILE A 20 -23.83 -4.56 6.61
N GLY A 21 -24.57 -3.46 6.81
CA GLY A 21 -24.55 -2.70 8.06
C GLY A 21 -24.44 -1.19 7.87
N SER A 22 -23.82 -0.50 8.85
CA SER A 22 -23.65 0.95 8.76
C SER A 22 -22.72 1.37 7.63
N ALA A 23 -22.88 2.61 7.13
CA ALA A 23 -22.02 3.18 6.10
C ALA A 23 -20.53 3.17 6.52
N GLN A 24 -20.24 3.35 7.82
CA GLN A 24 -18.89 3.30 8.37
C GLN A 24 -18.33 1.88 8.31
N PHE A 25 -19.10 0.87 8.67
CA PHE A 25 -18.69 -0.52 8.59
C PHE A 25 -18.42 -0.93 7.14
N PHE A 26 -19.32 -0.57 6.24
CA PHE A 26 -19.18 -0.83 4.81
C PHE A 26 -17.90 -0.19 4.23
N GLY A 27 -17.61 1.08 4.59
CA GLY A 27 -16.38 1.76 4.17
C GLY A 27 -15.12 1.03 4.62
N LYS A 28 -15.06 0.60 5.89
CA LYS A 28 -13.94 -0.18 6.44
C LYS A 28 -13.79 -1.53 5.74
N PHE A 29 -14.92 -2.23 5.50
CA PHE A 29 -14.90 -3.52 4.83
C PHE A 29 -14.30 -3.41 3.42
N ARG A 30 -14.70 -2.41 2.64
CA ARG A 30 -14.14 -2.16 1.30
C ARG A 30 -12.64 -1.83 1.36
N ALA A 31 -12.23 -1.02 2.34
CA ALA A 31 -10.83 -0.67 2.52
C ALA A 31 -9.99 -1.92 2.78
N TYR A 32 -10.34 -2.72 3.79
CA TYR A 32 -9.63 -3.95 4.11
C TYR A 32 -9.64 -4.97 2.96
N ALA A 33 -10.75 -5.10 2.23
CA ALA A 33 -10.81 -6.00 1.08
C ALA A 33 -9.81 -5.59 -0.02
N PHE A 34 -9.65 -4.29 -0.28
CA PHE A 34 -8.69 -3.80 -1.26
C PHE A 34 -7.24 -3.91 -0.77
N GLU A 35 -6.98 -3.59 0.50
CA GLU A 35 -5.68 -3.80 1.13
C GLU A 35 -5.26 -5.28 1.05
N GLU A 36 -6.15 -6.21 1.43
CA GLU A 36 -5.88 -7.65 1.35
C GLU A 36 -5.63 -8.10 -0.10
N TYR A 37 -6.40 -7.58 -1.05
CA TYR A 37 -6.16 -7.88 -2.46
C TYR A 37 -4.76 -7.47 -2.90
N ILE A 38 -4.32 -6.25 -2.61
CA ILE A 38 -2.97 -5.77 -2.93
C ILE A 38 -1.90 -6.58 -2.20
N PHE A 39 -2.10 -6.86 -0.92
CA PHE A 39 -1.18 -7.68 -0.12
C PHE A 39 -0.96 -9.07 -0.74
N ARG A 40 -2.04 -9.78 -1.09
CA ARG A 40 -1.96 -11.11 -1.72
C ARG A 40 -1.34 -11.07 -3.12
N LEU A 41 -1.64 -10.02 -3.88
CA LEU A 41 -1.02 -9.77 -5.17
C LEU A 41 0.51 -9.67 -5.01
N LEU A 42 0.98 -8.84 -4.10
CA LEU A 42 2.40 -8.65 -3.84
C LEU A 42 3.07 -9.95 -3.35
N GLN A 43 2.44 -10.68 -2.43
CA GLN A 43 2.98 -11.96 -1.96
C GLN A 43 3.13 -12.99 -3.09
N LYS A 44 2.16 -13.04 -4.00
CA LYS A 44 2.16 -13.99 -5.11
C LYS A 44 3.19 -13.63 -6.19
N ASP A 45 3.22 -12.36 -6.57
CA ASP A 45 3.93 -11.92 -7.78
C ASP A 45 5.33 -11.31 -7.47
N LEU A 46 5.64 -11.10 -6.18
CA LEU A 46 6.95 -10.69 -5.70
C LEU A 46 7.53 -11.79 -4.78
N PRO A 47 8.24 -12.79 -5.32
CA PRO A 47 8.84 -13.85 -4.52
C PRO A 47 10.08 -13.32 -3.78
N ILE A 48 9.83 -12.46 -2.77
CA ILE A 48 10.86 -11.81 -1.97
C ILE A 48 11.53 -12.86 -1.07
N ARG A 49 12.86 -12.80 -0.94
CA ARG A 49 13.63 -13.72 -0.10
C ARG A 49 13.70 -13.22 1.35
N GLU A 50 13.65 -14.16 2.27
CA GLU A 50 14.02 -13.90 3.66
C GLU A 50 15.41 -13.23 3.73
N PRO A 51 15.62 -12.30 4.68
CA PRO A 51 14.73 -11.95 5.80
C PRO A 51 13.68 -10.89 5.47
N MET A 52 13.54 -10.50 4.20
CA MET A 52 12.56 -9.52 3.73
C MET A 52 11.20 -10.19 3.54
N LYS A 53 10.12 -9.50 3.92
CA LYS A 53 8.73 -9.97 3.77
C LYS A 53 7.81 -8.85 3.34
N VAL A 54 6.68 -9.24 2.73
CA VAL A 54 5.50 -8.38 2.60
C VAL A 54 4.65 -8.57 3.86
N SER A 55 4.29 -7.50 4.53
CA SER A 55 3.49 -7.48 5.76
C SER A 55 2.28 -6.57 5.58
N TRP A 56 1.15 -6.91 6.23
CA TRP A 56 -0.10 -6.17 6.17
C TRP A 56 -0.49 -5.70 7.58
N GLY A 57 -0.73 -4.38 7.73
CA GLY A 57 -1.17 -3.79 9.00
C GLY A 57 -0.17 -3.93 10.16
N GLU A 58 1.11 -4.15 9.86
CA GLU A 58 2.13 -4.28 10.89
C GLU A 58 2.87 -2.95 11.14
N LYS A 59 3.31 -2.76 12.39
CA LYS A 59 4.03 -1.55 12.77
C LYS A 59 5.45 -1.54 12.21
N CYS A 60 5.78 -0.45 11.53
CA CYS A 60 7.10 -0.17 11.00
C CYS A 60 7.90 0.72 11.97
N MET A 61 9.13 0.30 12.28
CA MET A 61 10.05 1.13 13.06
C MET A 61 10.60 2.25 12.15
N VAL A 62 10.19 3.49 12.43
CA VAL A 62 10.64 4.65 11.66
C VAL A 62 11.74 5.43 12.36
N TRP A 63 11.87 5.30 13.69
CA TRP A 63 12.96 5.88 14.45
C TRP A 63 13.31 5.05 15.69
N SER A 64 14.60 4.99 16.05
CA SER A 64 15.07 4.44 17.32
C SER A 64 16.32 5.18 17.78
N GLY A 65 16.41 5.46 19.09
CA GLY A 65 17.53 6.16 19.70
C GLY A 65 17.57 5.95 21.21
N SER A 66 18.50 6.63 21.90
CA SER A 66 18.69 6.51 23.36
C SER A 66 17.44 6.89 24.19
N GLY A 67 16.54 7.70 23.63
CA GLY A 67 15.30 8.14 24.29
C GLY A 67 14.07 7.28 23.96
N GLY A 68 14.21 6.18 23.20
CA GLY A 68 13.09 5.30 22.82
C GLY A 68 13.02 4.95 21.34
N SER A 69 11.85 4.55 20.90
CA SER A 69 11.56 4.25 19.49
C SER A 69 10.19 4.78 19.08
N TYR A 70 10.03 5.10 17.80
CA TYR A 70 8.75 5.49 17.21
C TYR A 70 8.42 4.56 16.05
N ALA A 71 7.22 4.01 16.08
CA ALA A 71 6.72 3.10 15.06
C ALA A 71 5.42 3.65 14.47
N MET A 72 5.24 3.45 13.17
CA MET A 72 4.04 3.82 12.42
C MET A 72 3.46 2.57 11.77
N GLU A 73 2.15 2.55 11.59
CA GLU A 73 1.46 1.54 10.80
C GLU A 73 1.23 2.06 9.39
N PHE A 74 1.50 1.21 8.41
CA PHE A 74 1.15 1.41 7.00
C PHE A 74 0.26 0.26 6.57
N ASP A 75 -0.62 0.50 5.59
CA ASP A 75 -1.54 -0.53 5.12
C ASP A 75 -0.76 -1.79 4.69
N ILE A 76 0.33 -1.61 3.91
CA ILE A 76 1.26 -2.69 3.56
C ILE A 76 2.69 -2.18 3.69
N SER A 77 3.60 -3.05 4.10
CA SER A 77 5.04 -2.76 4.15
C SER A 77 5.85 -3.93 3.60
N ILE A 78 7.02 -3.59 3.02
CA ILE A 78 8.03 -4.58 2.64
C ILE A 78 9.30 -4.23 3.40
N GLY A 79 9.78 -5.18 4.19
CA GLY A 79 10.92 -4.94 5.07
C GLY A 79 11.34 -6.17 5.84
N LYS A 80 12.28 -5.98 6.74
CA LYS A 80 12.84 -7.02 7.59
C LYS A 80 12.16 -7.00 8.96
N HIS A 81 11.72 -8.15 9.45
CA HIS A 81 11.23 -8.27 10.82
C HIS A 81 12.36 -8.19 11.84
N LYS A 82 12.16 -7.36 12.87
CA LYS A 82 13.07 -7.20 13.99
C LYS A 82 12.29 -6.77 15.24
N ASN A 83 12.38 -7.57 16.32
CA ASN A 83 11.75 -7.25 17.60
C ASN A 83 10.24 -6.90 17.49
N ASN A 84 9.47 -7.71 16.77
CA ASN A 84 8.03 -7.52 16.50
C ASN A 84 7.67 -6.22 15.74
N LEU A 85 8.64 -5.59 15.10
CA LEU A 85 8.45 -4.43 14.22
C LEU A 85 9.02 -4.76 12.83
N ILE A 86 8.59 -4.01 11.84
CA ILE A 86 9.17 -4.04 10.50
C ILE A 86 10.24 -2.94 10.41
N GLU A 87 11.43 -3.26 9.93
CA GLU A 87 12.37 -2.28 9.37
C GLU A 87 12.02 -2.11 7.89
N PRO A 88 11.25 -1.05 7.52
CA PRO A 88 10.70 -0.96 6.18
C PRO A 88 11.75 -0.52 5.16
N VAL A 89 11.64 -1.07 3.95
CA VAL A 89 12.29 -0.60 2.73
C VAL A 89 11.25 0.10 1.84
N ILE A 90 10.02 -0.43 1.85
CA ILE A 90 8.88 0.14 1.15
C ILE A 90 7.71 0.22 2.13
N ALA A 91 7.01 1.34 2.12
CA ALA A 91 5.75 1.57 2.82
C ALA A 91 4.67 1.92 1.80
N ILE A 92 3.50 1.29 1.90
CA ILE A 92 2.40 1.44 0.94
C ILE A 92 1.13 1.82 1.68
N GLU A 93 0.50 2.89 1.24
CA GLU A 93 -0.87 3.28 1.61
C GLU A 93 -1.83 2.87 0.49
N VAL A 94 -2.94 2.25 0.85
CA VAL A 94 -3.94 1.71 -0.08
C VAL A 94 -5.29 2.39 0.17
N LYS A 95 -5.89 2.98 -0.86
CA LYS A 95 -7.16 3.73 -0.73
C LYS A 95 -8.14 3.30 -1.81
N VAL A 96 -9.35 2.89 -1.44
CA VAL A 96 -10.41 2.58 -2.41
C VAL A 96 -10.79 3.83 -3.19
N GLU A 97 -11.10 4.90 -2.49
CA GLU A 97 -11.33 6.23 -3.07
C GLU A 97 -10.21 7.17 -2.63
N LEU A 98 -9.60 7.87 -3.56
CA LEU A 98 -8.58 8.88 -3.30
C LEU A 98 -9.19 10.27 -3.46
N ASP A 99 -9.73 10.81 -2.38
CA ASP A 99 -10.16 12.20 -2.25
C ASP A 99 -9.08 13.06 -1.57
N SER A 100 -9.34 14.35 -1.44
CA SER A 100 -8.42 15.30 -0.81
C SER A 100 -8.12 14.98 0.67
N ALA A 101 -9.06 14.43 1.42
CA ALA A 101 -8.86 14.11 2.83
C ALA A 101 -7.96 12.88 2.98
N ARG A 102 -8.22 11.84 2.20
CA ARG A 102 -7.41 10.60 2.21
C ARG A 102 -6.00 10.84 1.68
N LEU A 103 -5.83 11.70 0.65
CA LEU A 103 -4.51 12.10 0.19
C LEU A 103 -3.74 12.84 1.28
N LYS A 104 -4.37 13.81 1.98
CA LYS A 104 -3.71 14.54 3.09
C LYS A 104 -3.28 13.60 4.21
N THR A 105 -4.08 12.58 4.53
CA THR A 105 -3.72 11.57 5.55
C THR A 105 -2.49 10.77 5.12
N ALA A 106 -2.49 10.25 3.89
CA ALA A 106 -1.34 9.52 3.34
C ALA A 106 -0.07 10.39 3.27
N LEU A 107 -0.22 11.66 2.84
CA LEU A 107 0.88 12.62 2.83
C LEU A 107 1.46 12.87 4.23
N GLY A 108 0.61 12.96 5.26
CA GLY A 108 1.06 13.10 6.64
C GLY A 108 1.93 11.92 7.08
N SER A 109 1.49 10.69 6.80
CA SER A 109 2.26 9.47 7.08
C SER A 109 3.61 9.46 6.34
N PHE A 110 3.61 9.75 5.03
CA PHE A 110 4.85 9.77 4.25
C PHE A 110 5.78 10.93 4.60
N ALA A 111 5.26 12.10 4.96
CA ALA A 111 6.08 13.22 5.41
C ALA A 111 6.85 12.88 6.69
N ILE A 112 6.20 12.24 7.67
CA ILE A 112 6.86 11.76 8.89
C ILE A 112 7.87 10.66 8.53
N LEU A 113 7.50 9.68 7.73
CA LEU A 113 8.41 8.62 7.29
C LEU A 113 9.66 9.19 6.62
N LYS A 114 9.49 10.07 5.63
CA LYS A 114 10.59 10.66 4.86
C LYS A 114 11.49 11.57 5.70
N SER A 115 10.95 12.24 6.71
CA SER A 115 11.75 13.05 7.62
C SER A 115 12.67 12.23 8.53
N LEU A 116 12.30 10.98 8.81
CA LEU A 116 13.01 10.08 9.72
C LEU A 116 13.81 9.00 8.97
N LYS A 117 13.31 8.55 7.82
CA LYS A 117 13.88 7.51 6.95
C LYS A 117 13.69 7.87 5.48
N PRO A 118 14.46 8.83 4.95
CA PRO A 118 14.30 9.30 3.58
C PRO A 118 14.57 8.23 2.52
N GLU A 119 15.30 7.18 2.87
CA GLU A 119 15.62 6.05 2.00
C GLU A 119 14.43 5.11 1.75
N VAL A 120 13.44 5.06 2.65
CA VAL A 120 12.27 4.19 2.51
C VAL A 120 11.37 4.71 1.41
N LYS A 121 10.98 3.84 0.47
CA LYS A 121 10.07 4.20 -0.63
C LYS A 121 8.63 4.26 -0.15
N GLY A 122 7.98 5.40 -0.35
CA GLY A 122 6.55 5.61 -0.09
C GLY A 122 5.72 5.42 -1.36
N ILE A 123 4.76 4.53 -1.35
CA ILE A 123 3.88 4.22 -2.49
C ILE A 123 2.43 4.46 -2.09
N LEU A 124 1.67 5.12 -2.95
CA LEU A 124 0.23 5.25 -2.82
C LEU A 124 -0.47 4.44 -3.90
N VAL A 125 -1.30 3.47 -3.49
CA VAL A 125 -2.13 2.68 -4.39
C VAL A 125 -3.59 3.07 -4.18
N TYR A 126 -4.33 3.31 -5.27
CA TYR A 126 -5.74 3.67 -5.17
C TYR A 126 -6.57 3.05 -6.30
N MET A 127 -7.88 2.91 -6.06
CA MET A 127 -8.79 2.36 -7.06
C MET A 127 -9.52 3.48 -7.82
N ILE A 128 -10.17 4.40 -7.12
CA ILE A 128 -10.97 5.48 -7.68
C ILE A 128 -10.30 6.82 -7.33
N LYS A 129 -10.12 7.68 -8.33
CA LYS A 129 -9.57 9.03 -8.13
C LYS A 129 -10.71 10.05 -8.11
N GLU A 130 -10.85 10.75 -6.98
CA GLU A 130 -11.85 11.81 -6.75
C GLU A 130 -11.20 13.16 -6.46
N LEU A 131 -10.01 13.40 -7.02
CA LEU A 131 -9.27 14.65 -6.84
C LEU A 131 -8.65 15.14 -8.15
N ASN A 132 -8.30 16.44 -8.17
CA ASN A 132 -7.64 17.09 -9.30
C ASN A 132 -6.20 16.61 -9.45
N GLU A 133 -5.74 16.43 -10.69
CA GLU A 133 -4.36 16.04 -11.04
C GLU A 133 -3.30 16.96 -10.41
N ASN A 134 -3.54 18.27 -10.40
CA ASN A 134 -2.59 19.21 -9.82
C ASN A 134 -2.38 18.98 -8.32
N PHE A 135 -3.42 18.48 -7.61
CA PHE A 135 -3.28 18.17 -6.20
C PHE A 135 -2.48 16.90 -5.97
N LEU A 136 -2.60 15.92 -6.86
CA LEU A 136 -1.78 14.71 -6.81
C LEU A 136 -0.29 15.02 -7.10
N LYS A 137 0.00 15.94 -8.04
CA LYS A 137 1.37 16.39 -8.32
C LYS A 137 2.07 17.02 -7.10
N LEU A 138 1.33 17.71 -6.24
CA LEU A 138 1.92 18.24 -4.99
C LEU A 138 2.38 17.15 -4.04
N ALA A 139 1.84 15.95 -4.18
CA ALA A 139 2.21 14.79 -3.38
C ALA A 139 3.59 14.19 -3.76
N GLU A 140 4.09 14.45 -4.97
CA GLU A 140 5.34 13.88 -5.51
C GLU A 140 6.58 14.24 -4.67
N ASN A 141 6.50 15.28 -3.83
CA ASN A 141 7.59 15.60 -2.89
C ASN A 141 7.72 14.59 -1.75
N TRP A 142 6.66 13.82 -1.44
CA TRP A 142 6.58 12.94 -0.29
C TRP A 142 6.29 11.48 -0.65
N ILE A 143 5.75 11.25 -1.85
CA ILE A 143 5.37 9.95 -2.38
C ILE A 143 6.28 9.64 -3.56
N ASP A 144 7.02 8.52 -3.50
CA ASP A 144 7.94 8.13 -4.58
C ASP A 144 7.19 7.63 -5.83
N ALA A 145 6.01 7.02 -5.65
CA ALA A 145 5.17 6.57 -6.76
C ALA A 145 3.69 6.46 -6.37
N THR A 146 2.82 6.69 -7.36
CA THR A 146 1.37 6.48 -7.22
C THR A 146 0.89 5.54 -8.32
N PHE A 147 -0.01 4.60 -7.96
CA PHE A 147 -0.56 3.65 -8.91
C PHE A 147 -2.07 3.55 -8.77
N GLN A 148 -2.76 3.67 -9.89
CA GLN A 148 -4.19 3.39 -9.97
C GLN A 148 -4.40 1.92 -10.37
N ILE A 149 -5.26 1.22 -9.63
CA ILE A 149 -5.66 -0.15 -9.96
C ILE A 149 -7.17 -0.17 -10.05
N SER A 150 -7.66 0.06 -11.25
CA SER A 150 -9.09 0.07 -11.61
C SER A 150 -9.30 -0.64 -12.95
N PRO A 151 -10.55 -0.97 -13.34
CA PRO A 151 -10.81 -1.56 -14.66
C PRO A 151 -10.37 -0.68 -15.81
N GLU A 152 -10.50 0.65 -15.67
CA GLU A 152 -10.16 1.63 -16.71
C GLU A 152 -8.66 1.90 -16.77
N ASN A 153 -7.96 1.73 -15.64
CA ASN A 153 -6.52 2.01 -15.52
C ASN A 153 -5.87 1.03 -14.53
N ASN A 154 -5.51 -0.13 -15.03
CA ASN A 154 -4.88 -1.18 -14.22
C ASN A 154 -3.34 -1.09 -14.29
N GLN A 155 -2.74 -0.37 -13.35
CA GLN A 155 -1.29 -0.20 -13.26
C GLN A 155 -0.58 -1.27 -12.41
N THR A 156 -1.17 -2.45 -12.24
CA THR A 156 -0.59 -3.55 -11.46
C THR A 156 0.84 -3.89 -11.90
N GLU A 157 1.09 -4.05 -13.20
CA GLU A 157 2.43 -4.38 -13.69
C GLU A 157 3.45 -3.25 -13.46
N SER A 158 3.00 -2.00 -13.50
CA SER A 158 3.86 -0.85 -13.21
C SER A 158 4.24 -0.80 -11.72
N LEU A 159 3.28 -1.09 -10.82
CA LEU A 159 3.54 -1.24 -9.38
C LEU A 159 4.58 -2.35 -9.12
N LEU A 160 4.36 -3.54 -9.69
CA LEU A 160 5.27 -4.67 -9.52
C LEU A 160 6.67 -4.36 -10.07
N ARG A 161 6.75 -3.70 -11.21
CA ARG A 161 8.02 -3.27 -11.83
C ARG A 161 8.75 -2.26 -10.95
N PHE A 162 8.05 -1.28 -10.40
CA PHE A 162 8.62 -0.28 -9.50
C PHE A 162 9.23 -0.95 -8.26
N ILE A 163 8.49 -1.88 -7.64
CA ILE A 163 8.98 -2.61 -6.46
C ILE A 163 10.19 -3.50 -6.83
N ARG A 164 10.15 -4.20 -7.96
CA ARG A 164 11.28 -5.04 -8.43
C ARG A 164 12.55 -4.25 -8.73
N ALA A 165 12.42 -2.99 -9.08
CA ALA A 165 13.57 -2.11 -9.33
C ALA A 165 14.26 -1.64 -8.03
N GLU A 166 13.67 -1.88 -6.84
CA GLU A 166 14.29 -1.54 -5.57
C GLU A 166 15.43 -2.50 -5.25
N GLY A 167 16.66 -1.97 -5.35
CA GLY A 167 17.90 -2.76 -5.31
C GLY A 167 18.20 -3.44 -3.98
N THR A 168 17.53 -3.05 -2.89
CA THR A 168 17.68 -3.67 -1.56
C THR A 168 16.85 -4.94 -1.41
N LEU A 169 15.91 -5.19 -2.33
CA LEU A 169 15.06 -6.38 -2.33
C LEU A 169 15.70 -7.50 -3.15
N ASN A 170 15.89 -8.65 -2.52
CA ASN A 170 16.31 -9.87 -3.18
C ASN A 170 15.12 -10.73 -3.57
N PHE A 171 14.97 -11.09 -4.82
CA PHE A 171 13.90 -11.93 -5.33
C PHE A 171 14.38 -13.37 -5.59
N ASN A 172 13.48 -14.33 -5.37
CA ASN A 172 13.70 -15.70 -5.84
C ASN A 172 13.66 -15.70 -7.38
N PRO A 173 14.53 -16.48 -8.07
CA PRO A 173 14.39 -16.67 -9.49
C PRO A 173 13.01 -17.26 -9.77
N LYS A 174 12.32 -16.74 -10.81
CA LYS A 174 11.07 -17.37 -11.25
C LYS A 174 11.37 -18.83 -11.59
N PRO A 175 10.52 -19.79 -11.18
CA PRO A 175 10.66 -21.15 -11.66
C PRO A 175 10.61 -21.11 -13.19
N SER A 176 11.62 -21.70 -13.82
CA SER A 176 11.64 -21.88 -15.27
C SER A 176 10.44 -22.74 -15.65
N ILE A 177 9.57 -22.22 -16.52
CA ILE A 177 8.42 -22.93 -17.07
C ILE A 177 8.95 -23.91 -18.14
#